data_b0ebba5dcc1ab6b419133569081348ab
#
_entry.id   b0ebba5dcc1ab6b419133569081348ab
#
_cell.length_a   1.000
_cell.length_b   1.000
_cell.length_c   1.000
_cell.angle_alpha   90.00
_cell.angle_beta   90.00
_cell.angle_gamma   90.00
#
_symmetry.space_group_name_H-M   'P 1'
#
loop_
_entity.id
_entity.type
_entity.pdbx_description
1 polymer ?
#
loop_
_entity_poly.entity_id
_entity_poly.type
_entity_poly.pdbx_seq_one_letter_code
_entity_poly.pdbx_strand_id
1 'polypeptide(L)'
;MDRRVLAIILTIVLVGASLGVVFYGYFNYDKVITPQGEPLDRVLVKVPYGGMEYKVLLESYVTGDPFLDLNVTLRSNVYDDLTIIVGDPLFRECDVEQYGQMCLLRTKTASEVSVTVSPIFTATRYWYYIHSGYSESEALAKAQSDEDRIHTITLAFLPKAKLGLGLMGNEKHLVVVLKGPVEGAKTNRIYTPKEGIIVFEATDEETLFAEVLLVKAIVNSQVE
;
A
#
# COMPACT_ATOMS: atom_id res chain seq x y z
N MET A 1 43.33 10.71 19.14
CA MET A 1 42.88 9.66 18.21
C MET A 1 43.10 10.21 16.80
N ASP A 2 43.80 9.44 15.96
CA ASP A 2 44.08 9.88 14.58
C ASP A 2 42.76 10.06 13.81
N ARG A 3 42.63 11.19 13.07
CA ARG A 3 41.46 11.52 12.26
C ARG A 3 41.10 10.39 11.27
N ARG A 4 42.11 9.66 10.79
CA ARG A 4 41.90 8.51 9.87
C ARG A 4 41.25 7.33 10.59
N VAL A 5 41.65 7.05 11.82
CA VAL A 5 41.07 5.96 12.63
C VAL A 5 39.62 6.29 13.00
N LEU A 6 39.33 7.56 13.34
CA LEU A 6 37.97 8.04 13.61
C LEU A 6 37.07 7.89 12.38
N ALA A 7 37.55 8.28 11.19
CA ALA A 7 36.82 8.15 9.94
C ALA A 7 36.49 6.68 9.60
N ILE A 8 37.45 5.76 9.78
CA ILE A 8 37.24 4.34 9.56
C ILE A 8 36.19 3.77 10.52
N ILE A 9 36.27 4.11 11.82
CA ILE A 9 35.29 3.66 12.82
C ILE A 9 33.89 4.18 12.48
N LEU A 10 33.75 5.47 12.12
CA LEU A 10 32.47 6.08 11.71
C LEU A 10 31.91 5.39 10.48
N THR A 11 32.73 5.07 9.50
CA THR A 11 32.30 4.36 8.28
C THR A 11 31.81 2.95 8.61
N ILE A 12 32.54 2.21 9.46
CA ILE A 12 32.14 0.84 9.88
C ILE A 12 30.82 0.90 10.65
N VAL A 13 30.64 1.86 11.55
CA VAL A 13 29.39 2.03 12.33
C VAL A 13 28.22 2.39 11.40
N LEU A 14 28.42 3.32 10.46
CA LEU A 14 27.40 3.70 9.49
C LEU A 14 26.99 2.54 8.57
N VAL A 15 27.96 1.82 8.04
CA VAL A 15 27.69 0.63 7.19
C VAL A 15 27.05 -0.48 8.02
N GLY A 16 27.51 -0.74 9.22
CA GLY A 16 26.91 -1.74 10.10
C GLY A 16 25.50 -1.40 10.53
N ALA A 17 25.22 -0.13 10.84
CA ALA A 17 23.88 0.35 11.14
C ALA A 17 22.95 0.23 9.92
N SER A 18 23.42 0.63 8.73
CA SER A 18 22.65 0.51 7.48
C SER A 18 22.31 -0.95 7.14
N LEU A 19 23.30 -1.85 7.28
CA LEU A 19 23.07 -3.28 7.08
C LEU A 19 22.11 -3.87 8.12
N GLY A 20 22.25 -3.50 9.39
CA GLY A 20 21.38 -3.98 10.47
C GLY A 20 19.92 -3.61 10.23
N VAL A 21 19.70 -2.43 9.75
CA VAL A 21 18.38 -1.91 9.40
C VAL A 21 17.77 -2.63 8.19
N VAL A 22 18.57 -2.86 7.14
CA VAL A 22 18.19 -3.64 5.96
C VAL A 22 17.83 -5.08 6.35
N PHE A 23 18.67 -5.73 7.16
CA PHE A 23 18.39 -7.08 7.66
C PHE A 23 17.15 -7.13 8.52
N TYR A 24 16.92 -6.16 9.39
CA TYR A 24 15.72 -6.09 10.21
C TYR A 24 14.45 -5.98 9.35
N GLY A 25 14.44 -5.13 8.33
CA GLY A 25 13.33 -5.00 7.38
C GLY A 25 13.08 -6.30 6.62
N TYR A 26 14.15 -6.93 6.13
CA TYR A 26 14.05 -8.18 5.39
C TYR A 26 13.43 -9.32 6.22
N PHE A 27 13.86 -9.51 7.46
CA PHE A 27 13.38 -10.59 8.33
C PHE A 27 11.99 -10.31 8.93
N ASN A 28 11.56 -9.06 9.02
CA ASN A 28 10.28 -8.72 9.62
C ASN A 28 9.19 -8.35 8.61
N TYR A 29 9.50 -8.24 7.31
CA TYR A 29 8.53 -7.88 6.29
C TYR A 29 7.26 -8.76 6.34
N ASP A 30 7.42 -10.08 6.30
CA ASP A 30 6.29 -11.00 6.33
C ASP A 30 5.47 -10.88 7.63
N LYS A 31 6.10 -10.55 8.75
CA LYS A 31 5.41 -10.31 10.02
C LYS A 31 4.60 -9.01 10.03
N VAL A 32 5.04 -8.02 9.27
CA VAL A 32 4.37 -6.71 9.20
C VAL A 32 3.14 -6.77 8.32
N ILE A 33 3.20 -7.48 7.20
CA ILE A 33 2.09 -7.60 6.27
C ILE A 33 1.15 -8.76 6.59
N THR A 34 1.59 -9.75 7.37
CA THR A 34 0.75 -10.88 7.79
C THR A 34 0.05 -10.51 9.09
N PRO A 35 -1.28 -10.54 9.13
CA PRO A 35 -2.00 -10.24 10.35
C PRO A 35 -1.70 -11.29 11.42
N GLN A 36 -1.67 -10.86 12.67
CA GLN A 36 -1.45 -11.74 13.80
C GLN A 36 -2.80 -12.20 14.39
N GLY A 37 -3.03 -13.50 14.36
CA GLY A 37 -4.26 -14.10 14.86
C GLY A 37 -5.37 -14.20 13.83
N GLU A 38 -6.55 -14.53 14.32
CA GLU A 38 -7.76 -14.59 13.49
C GLU A 38 -8.36 -13.20 13.34
N PRO A 39 -9.04 -12.91 12.21
CA PRO A 39 -9.74 -11.65 12.03
C PRO A 39 -10.85 -11.49 13.07
N LEU A 40 -11.04 -10.26 13.54
CA LEU A 40 -12.11 -9.88 14.48
C LEU A 40 -13.48 -9.98 13.84
N ASP A 41 -13.56 -9.68 12.54
CA ASP A 41 -14.75 -9.86 11.71
C ASP A 41 -14.36 -10.06 10.24
N ARG A 42 -15.27 -10.63 9.46
CA ARG A 42 -15.10 -10.84 8.02
C ARG A 42 -16.42 -10.74 7.27
N VAL A 43 -16.40 -10.09 6.13
CA VAL A 43 -17.55 -9.92 5.24
C VAL A 43 -17.21 -10.46 3.84
N LEU A 44 -18.03 -11.35 3.31
CA LEU A 44 -17.91 -11.83 1.94
C LEU A 44 -18.62 -10.86 1.00
N VAL A 45 -17.89 -10.25 0.09
CA VAL A 45 -18.41 -9.33 -0.92
C VAL A 45 -18.31 -9.98 -2.30
N LYS A 46 -19.32 -9.76 -3.13
CA LYS A 46 -19.34 -10.17 -4.53
C LYS A 46 -19.06 -8.98 -5.42
N VAL A 47 -18.03 -9.07 -6.23
CA VAL A 47 -17.57 -7.96 -7.09
C VAL A 47 -17.83 -8.33 -8.55
N PRO A 48 -18.75 -7.67 -9.26
CA PRO A 48 -18.96 -7.88 -10.67
C PRO A 48 -17.83 -7.20 -11.48
N TYR A 49 -17.15 -7.97 -12.32
CA TYR A 49 -16.14 -7.45 -13.23
C TYR A 49 -16.02 -8.35 -14.47
N GLY A 50 -15.92 -7.76 -15.67
CA GLY A 50 -15.75 -8.51 -16.92
C GLY A 50 -16.84 -9.53 -17.26
N GLY A 51 -18.06 -9.34 -16.74
CA GLY A 51 -19.17 -10.31 -16.90
C GLY A 51 -19.12 -11.49 -15.93
N MET A 52 -18.17 -11.50 -15.00
CA MET A 52 -18.00 -12.51 -13.96
C MET A 52 -18.28 -11.91 -12.58
N GLU A 53 -18.47 -12.76 -11.58
CA GLU A 53 -18.65 -12.38 -10.18
C GLU A 53 -17.49 -12.96 -9.35
N TYR A 54 -16.70 -12.09 -8.78
CA TYR A 54 -15.54 -12.44 -7.94
C TYR A 54 -15.95 -12.39 -6.46
N LYS A 55 -15.55 -13.38 -5.68
CA LYS A 55 -15.81 -13.46 -4.24
C LYS A 55 -14.58 -13.01 -3.49
N VAL A 56 -14.70 -11.95 -2.71
CA VAL A 56 -13.62 -11.33 -1.95
C VAL A 56 -14.02 -11.26 -0.48
N LEU A 57 -13.16 -11.68 0.41
CA LEU A 57 -13.31 -11.51 1.85
C LEU A 57 -12.71 -10.15 2.25
N LEU A 58 -13.50 -9.32 2.89
CA LEU A 58 -12.99 -8.18 3.65
C LEU A 58 -12.77 -8.65 5.10
N GLU A 59 -11.56 -8.51 5.61
CA GLU A 59 -11.21 -8.95 6.97
C GLU A 59 -10.78 -7.76 7.84
N SER A 60 -11.30 -7.70 9.06
CA SER A 60 -10.92 -6.70 10.07
C SER A 60 -9.97 -7.31 11.09
N TYR A 61 -8.90 -6.58 11.39
CA TYR A 61 -7.92 -6.92 12.43
C TYR A 61 -7.74 -5.81 13.46
N VAL A 62 -8.39 -4.66 13.29
CA VAL A 62 -8.18 -3.46 14.09
C VAL A 62 -9.46 -3.05 14.82
N THR A 63 -10.54 -2.76 14.11
CA THR A 63 -11.77 -2.20 14.69
C THR A 63 -12.87 -3.23 14.92
N GLY A 64 -12.85 -4.36 14.25
CA GLY A 64 -13.95 -5.32 14.17
C GLY A 64 -14.96 -5.00 13.07
N ASP A 65 -14.71 -3.99 12.23
CA ASP A 65 -15.48 -3.65 11.03
C ASP A 65 -14.52 -3.49 9.85
N PRO A 66 -14.56 -4.39 8.84
CA PRO A 66 -13.64 -4.34 7.71
C PRO A 66 -13.75 -3.06 6.87
N PHE A 67 -14.94 -2.49 6.74
CA PHE A 67 -15.15 -1.25 6.01
C PHE A 67 -14.57 -0.05 6.79
N LEU A 68 -14.71 -0.07 8.10
CA LEU A 68 -14.14 0.96 8.97
C LEU A 68 -12.61 0.89 8.97
N ASP A 69 -12.02 -0.31 9.00
CA ASP A 69 -10.56 -0.49 8.94
C ASP A 69 -9.99 0.12 7.65
N LEU A 70 -10.61 -0.15 6.49
CA LEU A 70 -10.20 0.45 5.21
C LEU A 70 -10.35 1.97 5.23
N ASN A 71 -11.47 2.47 5.73
CA ASN A 71 -11.78 3.89 5.77
C ASN A 71 -10.83 4.66 6.69
N VAL A 72 -10.59 4.13 7.88
CA VAL A 72 -9.63 4.71 8.83
C VAL A 72 -8.24 4.72 8.21
N THR A 73 -7.79 3.61 7.62
CA THR A 73 -6.47 3.54 6.99
C THR A 73 -6.33 4.53 5.83
N LEU A 74 -7.37 4.73 5.02
CA LEU A 74 -7.29 5.61 3.85
C LEU A 74 -7.48 7.10 4.16
N ARG A 75 -8.25 7.45 5.21
CA ARG A 75 -8.77 8.83 5.41
C ARG A 75 -8.36 9.48 6.73
N SER A 76 -7.89 8.73 7.72
CA SER A 76 -7.56 9.32 9.04
C SER A 76 -6.20 10.02 9.06
N ASN A 77 -5.36 9.77 8.07
CA ASN A 77 -4.02 10.30 8.01
C ASN A 77 -3.80 11.19 6.79
N VAL A 78 -2.95 12.19 6.95
CA VAL A 78 -2.42 12.99 5.84
C VAL A 78 -1.11 12.34 5.41
N TYR A 79 -1.22 11.41 4.48
CA TYR A 79 -0.05 10.71 3.95
C TYR A 79 0.80 11.63 3.06
N ASP A 80 2.10 11.50 3.19
CA ASP A 80 3.11 12.18 2.36
C ASP A 80 3.57 11.27 1.21
N ASP A 81 3.53 9.95 1.41
CA ASP A 81 4.01 8.95 0.46
C ASP A 81 3.05 7.78 0.28
N LEU A 82 3.02 7.25 -0.93
CA LEU A 82 2.37 5.99 -1.29
C LEU A 82 3.39 5.02 -1.85
N THR A 83 3.52 3.84 -1.28
CA THR A 83 4.27 2.73 -1.87
C THR A 83 3.33 1.61 -2.26
N ILE A 84 3.36 1.22 -3.54
CA ILE A 84 2.66 0.05 -4.04
C ILE A 84 3.69 -1.06 -4.22
N ILE A 85 3.56 -2.12 -3.44
CA ILE A 85 4.41 -3.31 -3.52
C ILE A 85 3.78 -4.27 -4.51
N VAL A 86 4.50 -4.55 -5.57
CA VAL A 86 4.15 -5.52 -6.60
C VAL A 86 5.11 -6.69 -6.56
N GLY A 87 4.65 -7.89 -6.91
CA GLY A 87 5.49 -9.07 -6.93
C GLY A 87 6.63 -9.00 -7.95
N ASP A 88 7.73 -9.66 -7.60
CA ASP A 88 8.85 -9.95 -8.50
C ASP A 88 8.80 -11.47 -8.81
N PRO A 89 8.97 -11.97 -10.00
CA PRO A 89 9.65 -11.38 -11.16
C PRO A 89 8.74 -10.77 -12.22
N LEU A 90 7.43 -10.83 -12.09
CA LEU A 90 6.45 -10.42 -13.12
C LEU A 90 6.70 -9.02 -13.70
N PHE A 91 7.35 -8.15 -12.92
CA PHE A 91 7.48 -6.74 -13.27
C PHE A 91 8.83 -6.31 -13.81
N ARG A 92 9.88 -7.09 -13.56
CA ARG A 92 11.23 -6.66 -13.95
C ARG A 92 11.39 -6.53 -15.46
N GLU A 93 10.72 -7.37 -16.19
CA GLU A 93 10.87 -7.47 -17.64
C GLU A 93 9.52 -7.54 -18.36
N CYS A 94 8.40 -7.70 -17.63
CA CYS A 94 7.06 -7.93 -18.14
C CYS A 94 7.04 -8.86 -19.37
N ASP A 95 7.72 -9.99 -19.24
CA ASP A 95 7.83 -10.97 -20.31
C ASP A 95 6.48 -11.62 -20.58
N VAL A 96 5.80 -11.11 -21.61
CA VAL A 96 4.48 -11.57 -22.01
C VAL A 96 4.53 -13.01 -22.55
N GLU A 97 5.66 -13.46 -23.09
CA GLU A 97 5.82 -14.83 -23.56
C GLU A 97 5.86 -15.81 -22.37
N GLN A 98 6.53 -15.43 -21.29
CA GLN A 98 6.65 -16.26 -20.09
C GLN A 98 5.41 -16.18 -19.18
N TYR A 99 4.86 -14.97 -18.96
CA TYR A 99 3.81 -14.73 -17.96
C TYR A 99 2.45 -14.39 -18.58
N GLY A 100 2.37 -14.38 -19.92
CA GLY A 100 1.15 -14.07 -20.62
C GLY A 100 0.64 -12.65 -20.33
N GLN A 101 -0.65 -12.52 -20.06
CA GLN A 101 -1.27 -11.24 -19.76
C GLN A 101 -1.17 -10.85 -18.26
N MET A 102 -0.62 -11.71 -17.42
CA MET A 102 -0.59 -11.48 -15.95
C MET A 102 0.15 -10.20 -15.59
N CYS A 103 1.31 -9.93 -16.21
CA CYS A 103 2.08 -8.72 -15.93
C CYS A 103 1.35 -7.44 -16.35
N LEU A 104 0.62 -7.47 -17.48
CA LEU A 104 -0.17 -6.33 -17.93
C LEU A 104 -1.32 -6.04 -16.98
N LEU A 105 -2.00 -7.10 -16.51
CA LEU A 105 -3.10 -6.96 -15.57
C LEU A 105 -2.60 -6.48 -14.20
N ARG A 106 -1.45 -6.98 -13.72
CA ARG A 106 -0.82 -6.50 -12.49
C ARG A 106 -0.42 -5.02 -12.59
N THR A 107 0.13 -4.57 -13.73
CA THR A 107 0.44 -3.15 -13.97
C THR A 107 -0.83 -2.31 -13.95
N LYS A 108 -1.89 -2.78 -14.60
CA LYS A 108 -3.21 -2.14 -14.56
C LYS A 108 -3.74 -2.05 -13.13
N THR A 109 -3.61 -3.11 -12.34
CA THR A 109 -4.02 -3.16 -10.93
C THR A 109 -3.26 -2.11 -10.11
N ALA A 110 -1.94 -2.03 -10.24
CA ALA A 110 -1.13 -1.03 -9.54
C ALA A 110 -1.50 0.40 -9.95
N SER A 111 -1.76 0.64 -11.22
CA SER A 111 -2.21 1.94 -11.73
C SER A 111 -3.59 2.30 -11.17
N GLU A 112 -4.51 1.34 -11.08
CA GLU A 112 -5.85 1.57 -10.52
C GLU A 112 -5.78 1.88 -9.02
N VAL A 113 -4.88 1.26 -8.26
CA VAL A 113 -4.61 1.65 -6.86
C VAL A 113 -4.22 3.12 -6.77
N SER A 114 -3.27 3.56 -7.61
CA SER A 114 -2.83 4.97 -7.62
C SER A 114 -3.99 5.91 -7.91
N VAL A 115 -4.78 5.62 -8.95
CA VAL A 115 -5.95 6.42 -9.34
C VAL A 115 -7.02 6.45 -8.23
N THR A 116 -7.17 5.36 -7.48
CA THR A 116 -8.14 5.27 -6.38
C THR A 116 -7.69 6.07 -5.15
N VAL A 117 -6.42 6.02 -4.81
CA VAL A 117 -5.88 6.58 -3.57
C VAL A 117 -5.55 8.07 -3.69
N SER A 118 -5.03 8.54 -4.82
CA SER A 118 -4.62 9.93 -5.03
C SER A 118 -5.70 10.98 -4.69
N PRO A 119 -6.96 10.84 -5.13
CA PRO A 119 -8.01 11.80 -4.77
C PRO A 119 -8.30 11.85 -3.27
N ILE A 120 -8.12 10.71 -2.57
CA ILE A 120 -8.32 10.64 -1.12
C ILE A 120 -7.26 11.48 -0.41
N PHE A 121 -6.01 11.40 -0.84
CA PHE A 121 -4.92 12.19 -0.27
C PHE A 121 -5.18 13.69 -0.43
N THR A 122 -5.59 14.14 -1.62
CA THR A 122 -5.95 15.53 -1.85
C THR A 122 -7.12 15.98 -0.96
N ALA A 123 -8.17 15.16 -0.86
CA ALA A 123 -9.32 15.46 -0.02
C ALA A 123 -8.95 15.51 1.47
N THR A 124 -8.15 14.57 1.97
CA THR A 124 -7.71 14.53 3.36
C THR A 124 -6.88 15.77 3.71
N ARG A 125 -6.01 16.23 2.82
CA ARG A 125 -5.23 17.46 2.99
C ARG A 125 -6.09 18.71 2.94
N TYR A 126 -7.02 18.80 2.02
CA TYR A 126 -7.97 19.89 1.98
C TYR A 126 -8.66 20.07 3.34
N TRP A 127 -9.18 18.99 3.91
CA TRP A 127 -9.81 19.02 5.22
C TRP A 127 -8.84 19.34 6.36
N TYR A 128 -7.61 18.84 6.29
CA TYR A 128 -6.56 19.22 7.24
C TYR A 128 -6.32 20.72 7.25
N TYR A 129 -6.22 21.37 6.08
CA TYR A 129 -6.03 22.82 5.98
C TYR A 129 -7.26 23.62 6.43
N ILE A 130 -8.47 23.16 6.12
CA ILE A 130 -9.71 23.77 6.64
C ILE A 130 -9.71 23.77 8.18
N HIS A 131 -9.41 22.63 8.80
CA HIS A 131 -9.34 22.53 10.27
C HIS A 131 -8.15 23.31 10.88
N SER A 132 -7.14 23.62 10.09
CA SER A 132 -6.01 24.48 10.46
C SER A 132 -6.31 25.98 10.32
N GLY A 133 -7.54 26.35 9.92
CA GLY A 133 -8.01 27.73 9.85
C GLY A 133 -7.76 28.45 8.51
N TYR A 134 -7.42 27.75 7.45
CA TYR A 134 -7.34 28.30 6.10
C TYR A 134 -8.74 28.48 5.50
N SER A 135 -8.91 29.48 4.65
CA SER A 135 -10.14 29.61 3.83
C SER A 135 -10.26 28.46 2.82
N GLU A 136 -11.46 28.18 2.34
CA GLU A 136 -11.68 27.11 1.36
C GLU A 136 -10.81 27.23 0.11
N SER A 137 -10.65 28.46 -0.43
CA SER A 137 -9.80 28.70 -1.60
C SER A 137 -8.30 28.47 -1.32
N GLU A 138 -7.84 28.88 -0.16
CA GLU A 138 -6.44 28.67 0.26
C GLU A 138 -6.17 27.18 0.56
N ALA A 139 -7.10 26.51 1.25
CA ALA A 139 -7.01 25.10 1.55
C ALA A 139 -6.95 24.25 0.28
N LEU A 140 -7.81 24.58 -0.70
CA LEU A 140 -7.82 23.89 -1.99
C LEU A 140 -6.51 24.12 -2.75
N ALA A 141 -6.05 25.38 -2.85
CA ALA A 141 -4.80 25.69 -3.51
C ALA A 141 -3.59 25.00 -2.87
N LYS A 142 -3.57 24.92 -1.52
CA LYS A 142 -2.53 24.20 -0.79
C LYS A 142 -2.60 22.70 -1.02
N ALA A 143 -3.78 22.10 -0.90
CA ALA A 143 -3.94 20.66 -1.12
C ALA A 143 -3.52 20.26 -2.54
N GLN A 144 -3.81 21.06 -3.54
CA GLN A 144 -3.40 20.84 -4.92
C GLN A 144 -1.90 21.09 -5.15
N SER A 145 -1.30 22.09 -4.49
CA SER A 145 0.14 22.36 -4.61
C SER A 145 1.01 21.32 -3.89
N ASP A 146 0.50 20.76 -2.81
CA ASP A 146 1.15 19.67 -2.10
C ASP A 146 1.00 18.35 -2.89
N GLU A 147 0.03 18.23 -3.76
CA GLU A 147 -0.16 17.08 -4.65
C GLU A 147 1.11 16.78 -5.46
N ASP A 148 1.79 17.80 -5.98
CA ASP A 148 3.05 17.62 -6.68
C ASP A 148 4.22 17.12 -5.80
N ARG A 149 4.14 17.31 -4.48
CA ARG A 149 5.16 16.88 -3.52
C ARG A 149 4.91 15.48 -2.96
N ILE A 150 3.67 14.98 -3.06
CA ILE A 150 3.17 13.84 -2.32
C ILE A 150 3.27 12.55 -3.11
N HIS A 151 3.39 12.64 -4.39
CA HIS A 151 3.32 11.47 -5.25
C HIS A 151 4.69 10.88 -5.54
N THR A 152 5.45 10.59 -4.48
CA THR A 152 6.42 9.52 -4.63
C THR A 152 5.65 8.21 -4.64
N ILE A 153 4.95 7.93 -5.75
CA ILE A 153 4.41 6.60 -5.99
C ILE A 153 5.62 5.70 -6.28
N THR A 154 6.05 4.99 -5.27
CA THR A 154 7.14 4.04 -5.43
C THR A 154 6.55 2.68 -5.74
N LEU A 155 6.74 2.19 -6.95
CA LEU A 155 6.56 0.78 -7.26
C LEU A 155 7.75 0.02 -6.69
N ALA A 156 7.53 -0.73 -5.62
CA ALA A 156 8.57 -1.52 -4.99
C ALA A 156 8.39 -3.01 -5.31
N PHE A 157 9.45 -3.63 -5.83
CA PHE A 157 9.48 -5.06 -6.04
C PHE A 157 9.78 -5.79 -4.73
N LEU A 158 9.15 -6.93 -4.49
CA LEU A 158 9.16 -7.62 -3.21
C LEU A 158 10.56 -7.84 -2.61
N PRO A 159 11.60 -8.29 -3.35
CA PRO A 159 12.93 -8.41 -2.78
C PRO A 159 13.56 -7.07 -2.40
N LYS A 160 13.31 -5.99 -3.16
CA LYS A 160 13.79 -4.64 -2.86
C LYS A 160 12.96 -3.99 -1.76
N ALA A 161 11.66 -4.27 -1.71
CA ALA A 161 10.76 -3.82 -0.66
C ALA A 161 11.20 -4.36 0.72
N LYS A 162 11.61 -5.62 0.77
CA LYS A 162 12.17 -6.23 1.98
C LYS A 162 13.44 -5.52 2.47
N LEU A 163 14.18 -4.87 1.59
CA LEU A 163 15.42 -4.14 1.90
C LEU A 163 15.19 -2.67 2.27
N GLY A 164 13.95 -2.14 2.11
CA GLY A 164 13.66 -0.72 2.31
C GLY A 164 12.97 -0.42 3.63
N LEU A 165 13.57 0.46 4.42
CA LEU A 165 13.01 0.92 5.69
C LEU A 165 11.75 1.75 5.58
N GLY A 166 11.58 2.48 4.49
CA GLY A 166 10.41 3.31 4.20
C GLY A 166 9.15 2.52 3.84
N LEU A 167 9.23 1.18 3.85
CA LEU A 167 8.11 0.31 3.45
C LEU A 167 7.24 -0.16 4.62
N MET A 168 7.54 0.27 5.83
CA MET A 168 6.63 0.08 6.95
C MET A 168 5.61 1.21 6.93
N GLY A 169 4.35 0.88 6.61
CA GLY A 169 3.26 1.82 6.71
C GLY A 169 3.16 2.45 8.08
N ASN A 170 2.84 3.72 8.13
CA ASN A 170 2.63 4.52 9.33
C ASN A 170 1.69 5.69 9.00
N GLU A 171 1.48 6.58 9.93
CA GLU A 171 0.61 7.77 9.78
C GLU A 171 1.01 8.75 8.64
N LYS A 172 2.21 8.63 8.09
CA LYS A 172 2.73 9.49 7.00
C LYS A 172 2.98 8.73 5.71
N HIS A 173 3.00 7.42 5.76
CA HIS A 173 3.36 6.58 4.63
C HIS A 173 2.34 5.44 4.47
N LEU A 174 1.56 5.48 3.39
CA LEU A 174 0.66 4.40 3.03
C LEU A 174 1.40 3.34 2.19
N VAL A 175 1.29 2.10 2.61
CA VAL A 175 1.81 0.94 1.88
C VAL A 175 0.65 0.09 1.39
N VAL A 176 0.57 -0.14 0.10
CA VAL A 176 -0.37 -1.06 -0.52
C VAL A 176 0.39 -2.26 -1.05
N VAL A 177 0.02 -3.45 -0.61
CA VAL A 177 0.64 -4.71 -1.03
C VAL A 177 -0.29 -5.45 -1.97
N LEU A 178 0.18 -5.73 -3.18
CA LEU A 178 -0.49 -6.58 -4.16
C LEU A 178 0.14 -7.98 -4.12
N LYS A 179 -0.55 -8.92 -3.48
CA LYS A 179 -0.11 -10.31 -3.32
C LYS A 179 -0.97 -11.21 -4.19
N GLY A 180 -0.44 -11.60 -5.32
CA GLY A 180 -1.11 -12.47 -6.29
C GLY A 180 -0.62 -13.92 -6.25
N PRO A 181 -0.96 -14.72 -7.27
CA PRO A 181 -0.59 -16.13 -7.34
C PRO A 181 0.93 -16.36 -7.34
N VAL A 182 1.72 -15.45 -7.93
CA VAL A 182 3.19 -15.54 -7.98
C VAL A 182 3.82 -15.37 -6.60
N GLU A 183 3.20 -14.55 -5.73
CA GLU A 183 3.61 -14.37 -4.33
C GLU A 183 3.05 -15.45 -3.40
N GLY A 184 2.37 -16.45 -3.97
CA GLY A 184 1.83 -17.58 -3.22
C GLY A 184 0.55 -17.25 -2.44
N ALA A 185 -0.27 -16.33 -2.95
CA ALA A 185 -1.61 -16.07 -2.40
C ALA A 185 -2.46 -17.34 -2.42
N LYS A 186 -3.21 -17.56 -1.35
CA LYS A 186 -4.04 -18.76 -1.18
C LYS A 186 -5.53 -18.43 -0.99
N THR A 187 -5.83 -17.19 -0.79
CA THR A 187 -7.18 -16.70 -0.49
C THR A 187 -7.42 -15.39 -1.25
N ASN A 188 -8.70 -15.08 -1.48
CA ASN A 188 -9.12 -13.82 -2.08
C ASN A 188 -9.63 -12.93 -0.96
N ARG A 189 -8.81 -11.95 -0.52
CA ARG A 189 -9.14 -11.11 0.62
C ARG A 189 -8.42 -9.76 0.60
N ILE A 190 -9.09 -8.78 1.22
CA ILE A 190 -8.52 -7.47 1.50
C ILE A 190 -8.49 -7.30 3.02
N TYR A 191 -7.39 -6.81 3.55
CA TYR A 191 -7.25 -6.55 4.97
C TYR A 191 -6.24 -5.45 5.27
N THR A 192 -6.36 -4.87 6.46
CA THR A 192 -5.46 -3.88 7.01
C THR A 192 -4.81 -4.48 8.27
N PRO A 193 -3.59 -5.05 8.16
CA PRO A 193 -2.93 -5.69 9.31
C PRO A 193 -2.57 -4.71 10.41
N LYS A 194 -2.40 -3.44 10.04
CA LYS A 194 -2.18 -2.29 10.92
C LYS A 194 -2.36 -1.00 10.14
N GLU A 195 -2.37 0.13 10.86
CA GLU A 195 -2.41 1.46 10.29
C GLU A 195 -1.33 1.68 9.22
N GLY A 196 -1.71 2.34 8.12
CA GLY A 196 -0.82 2.65 7.00
C GLY A 196 -0.48 1.46 6.10
N ILE A 197 -1.12 0.29 6.26
CA ILE A 197 -0.92 -0.86 5.37
C ILE A 197 -2.26 -1.43 4.91
N ILE A 198 -2.41 -1.60 3.59
CA ILE A 198 -3.52 -2.34 2.98
C ILE A 198 -2.93 -3.49 2.17
N VAL A 199 -3.46 -4.69 2.35
CA VAL A 199 -3.06 -5.88 1.60
C VAL A 199 -4.23 -6.37 0.77
N PHE A 200 -3.99 -6.53 -0.51
CA PHE A 200 -4.84 -7.23 -1.47
C PHE A 200 -4.19 -8.59 -1.72
N GLU A 201 -4.89 -9.67 -1.42
CA GLU A 201 -4.39 -11.04 -1.60
C GLU A 201 -5.38 -11.83 -2.46
N ALA A 202 -4.97 -12.25 -3.67
CA ALA A 202 -5.83 -12.98 -4.59
C ALA A 202 -5.14 -14.15 -5.28
N THR A 203 -5.88 -15.22 -5.49
CA THR A 203 -5.39 -16.46 -6.12
C THR A 203 -5.21 -16.33 -7.63
N ASP A 204 -5.73 -15.28 -8.24
CA ASP A 204 -5.56 -14.92 -9.64
C ASP A 204 -5.53 -13.40 -9.83
N GLU A 205 -5.02 -12.93 -10.97
CA GLU A 205 -4.82 -11.51 -11.25
C GLU A 205 -6.14 -10.76 -11.51
N GLU A 206 -7.15 -11.43 -12.05
CA GLU A 206 -8.47 -10.85 -12.28
C GLU A 206 -9.17 -10.57 -10.96
N THR A 207 -9.09 -11.49 -10.01
CA THR A 207 -9.60 -11.27 -8.66
C THR A 207 -8.85 -10.16 -7.96
N LEU A 208 -7.52 -10.09 -8.10
CA LEU A 208 -6.71 -9.01 -7.52
C LEU A 208 -7.14 -7.64 -8.06
N PHE A 209 -7.42 -7.55 -9.35
CA PHE A 209 -7.97 -6.33 -9.96
C PHE A 209 -9.38 -6.00 -9.44
N ALA A 210 -10.24 -7.02 -9.33
CA ALA A 210 -11.60 -6.85 -8.78
C ALA A 210 -11.57 -6.36 -7.32
N GLU A 211 -10.60 -6.81 -6.51
CA GLU A 211 -10.39 -6.32 -5.14
C GLU A 211 -10.11 -4.81 -5.10
N VAL A 212 -9.28 -4.30 -6.01
CA VAL A 212 -9.02 -2.86 -6.10
C VAL A 212 -10.27 -2.09 -6.53
N LEU A 213 -11.05 -2.62 -7.48
CA LEU A 213 -12.33 -2.03 -7.87
C LEU A 213 -13.34 -2.00 -6.71
N LEU A 214 -13.33 -3.01 -5.84
CA LEU A 214 -14.17 -3.03 -4.63
C LEU A 214 -13.79 -1.87 -3.71
N VAL A 215 -12.51 -1.68 -3.42
CA VAL A 215 -12.06 -0.54 -2.57
C VAL A 215 -12.44 0.78 -3.22
N LYS A 216 -12.27 0.93 -4.54
CA LYS A 216 -12.71 2.12 -5.27
C LYS A 216 -14.22 2.38 -5.11
N ALA A 217 -15.05 1.34 -5.20
CA ALA A 217 -16.49 1.47 -4.99
C ALA A 217 -16.84 1.88 -3.55
N ILE A 218 -16.19 1.27 -2.55
CA ILE A 218 -16.36 1.62 -1.13
C ILE A 218 -16.01 3.10 -0.88
N VAL A 219 -14.88 3.55 -1.42
CA VAL A 219 -14.43 4.93 -1.29
C VAL A 219 -15.42 5.91 -1.94
N ASN A 220 -15.87 5.60 -3.14
CA ASN A 220 -16.79 6.47 -3.88
C ASN A 220 -18.20 6.51 -3.28
N SER A 221 -18.69 5.41 -2.70
CA SER A 221 -20.03 5.36 -2.09
C SER A 221 -20.17 6.20 -0.80
N GLN A 222 -19.07 6.68 -0.27
CA GLN A 222 -19.04 7.49 0.96
C GLN A 222 -18.85 8.99 0.69
N VAL A 223 -18.83 9.40 -0.58
CA VAL A 223 -18.72 10.82 -1.01
C VAL A 223 -20.10 11.43 -1.25
N GLU A 224 -21.16 10.64 -1.25
CA GLU A 224 -22.56 11.09 -1.29
C GLU A 224 -23.11 11.33 0.14
#